data_7271b19b16bb038045be6ba95efdcdaa
#
_entry.id   7271b19b16bb038045be6ba95efdcdaa
#
_cell.length_a   1.000
_cell.length_b   1.000
_cell.length_c   1.000
_cell.angle_alpha   90.00
_cell.angle_beta   90.00
_cell.angle_gamma   90.00
#
_symmetry.space_group_name_H-M   'P 1'
#
loop_
_entity.id
_entity.type
_entity.pdbx_description
1 polymer ?
#
loop_
_entity_poly.entity_id
_entity_poly.type
_entity_poly.pdbx_seq_one_letter_code
_entity_poly.pdbx_strand_id
1 'polypeptide(L)'
;AQGDIFINKLKDYLKNHTDPDEIDRTGEIPDQVIKDLGEMGAMGIKIPKEYGGLGLSQTNYSRAAMLLGSHCGNLTALLSAHQSIGVPQPLIVFGTDEQKQKYLPLFAKGNISAFALTEDKVGSDPAKMQTTATPSEDGKTFPITGKKRGRTNGRNATRIVVIPQSPT
;
A
#
# COMPACT_ATOMS: atom_id res chain seq x y z
N ALA A 1 -7.85 24.10 -3.76
CA ALA A 1 -6.87 23.58 -2.80
C ALA A 1 -5.99 22.49 -3.43
N GLN A 2 -4.86 22.13 -2.80
CA GLN A 2 -3.93 21.11 -3.35
C GLN A 2 -4.63 19.76 -3.64
N GLY A 3 -5.55 19.34 -2.78
CA GLY A 3 -6.34 18.13 -2.99
C GLY A 3 -7.15 18.19 -4.28
N ASP A 4 -7.75 19.31 -4.61
CA ASP A 4 -8.55 19.45 -5.84
C ASP A 4 -7.68 19.38 -7.09
N ILE A 5 -6.48 19.96 -7.05
CA ILE A 5 -5.50 19.85 -8.15
C ILE A 5 -5.15 18.38 -8.40
N PHE A 6 -4.83 17.65 -7.33
CA PHE A 6 -4.51 16.22 -7.46
C PHE A 6 -5.70 15.42 -8.00
N ILE A 7 -6.90 15.62 -7.47
CA ILE A 7 -8.12 14.90 -7.91
C ILE A 7 -8.42 15.17 -9.38
N ASN A 8 -8.31 16.43 -9.82
CA ASN A 8 -8.55 16.78 -11.23
C ASN A 8 -7.50 16.12 -12.14
N LYS A 9 -6.22 16.19 -11.78
CA LYS A 9 -5.14 15.52 -12.51
C LYS A 9 -5.38 14.00 -12.62
N LEU A 10 -5.77 13.37 -11.51
CA LEU A 10 -6.09 11.94 -11.48
C LEU A 10 -7.28 11.61 -12.38
N LYS A 11 -8.33 12.42 -12.32
CA LYS A 11 -9.53 12.27 -13.17
C LYS A 11 -9.21 12.34 -14.67
N ASP A 12 -8.43 13.33 -15.06
CA ASP A 12 -8.05 13.52 -16.46
C ASP A 12 -7.17 12.36 -16.94
N TYR A 13 -6.24 11.89 -16.09
CA TYR A 13 -5.41 10.74 -16.39
C TYR A 13 -6.27 9.47 -16.60
N LEU A 14 -7.16 9.16 -15.68
CA LEU A 14 -8.00 7.98 -15.75
C LEU A 14 -8.83 7.96 -17.04
N LYS A 15 -9.42 9.09 -17.39
CA LYS A 15 -10.26 9.22 -18.58
C LYS A 15 -9.49 9.01 -19.88
N ASN A 16 -8.23 9.46 -19.96
CA ASN A 16 -7.50 9.55 -21.23
C ASN A 16 -6.43 8.47 -21.40
N HIS A 17 -6.02 7.78 -20.32
CA HIS A 17 -4.85 6.90 -20.33
C HIS A 17 -5.11 5.52 -19.72
N THR A 18 -6.35 5.20 -19.35
CA THR A 18 -6.67 3.87 -18.79
C THR A 18 -7.91 3.30 -19.48
N ASP A 19 -7.88 2.00 -19.69
CA ASP A 19 -9.02 1.22 -20.19
C ASP A 19 -9.48 0.27 -19.07
N PRO A 20 -10.57 0.62 -18.34
CA PRO A 20 -11.06 -0.19 -17.24
C PRO A 20 -11.62 -1.55 -17.70
N ASP A 21 -12.21 -1.61 -18.90
CA ASP A 21 -12.78 -2.84 -19.44
C ASP A 21 -11.66 -3.84 -19.79
N GLU A 22 -10.56 -3.37 -20.35
CA GLU A 22 -9.38 -4.19 -20.61
C GLU A 22 -8.73 -4.70 -19.33
N ILE A 23 -8.59 -3.84 -18.31
CA ILE A 23 -8.06 -4.24 -16.98
C ILE A 23 -8.96 -5.30 -16.34
N ASP A 24 -10.28 -5.15 -16.45
CA ASP A 24 -11.21 -6.13 -15.88
C ASP A 24 -11.18 -7.46 -16.66
N ARG A 25 -11.12 -7.40 -17.98
CA ARG A 25 -11.07 -8.57 -18.88
C ARG A 25 -9.79 -9.39 -18.71
N THR A 26 -8.65 -8.72 -18.55
CA THR A 26 -7.33 -9.39 -18.42
C THR A 26 -6.97 -9.73 -16.98
N GLY A 27 -7.53 -9.02 -16.01
CA GLY A 27 -7.13 -9.08 -14.61
C GLY A 27 -5.75 -8.46 -14.34
N GLU A 28 -5.21 -7.70 -15.31
CA GLU A 28 -3.87 -7.10 -15.23
C GLU A 28 -3.95 -5.57 -15.38
N ILE A 29 -3.28 -4.86 -14.45
CA ILE A 29 -3.07 -3.42 -14.56
C ILE A 29 -1.77 -3.22 -15.34
N PRO A 30 -1.76 -2.48 -16.47
CA PRO A 30 -0.54 -2.22 -17.22
C PRO A 30 0.54 -1.54 -16.35
N ASP A 31 1.78 -1.96 -16.48
CA ASP A 31 2.91 -1.41 -15.72
C ASP A 31 3.05 0.11 -15.91
N GLN A 32 2.73 0.62 -17.11
CA GLN A 32 2.74 2.06 -17.36
C GLN A 32 1.72 2.80 -16.51
N VAL A 33 0.52 2.25 -16.30
CA VAL A 33 -0.51 2.85 -15.42
C VAL A 33 -0.01 2.92 -13.98
N ILE A 34 0.63 1.86 -13.49
CA ILE A 34 1.22 1.82 -12.15
C ILE A 34 2.31 2.89 -12.01
N LYS A 35 3.18 3.00 -13.00
CA LYS A 35 4.26 3.98 -13.04
C LYS A 35 3.71 5.42 -13.04
N ASP A 36 2.77 5.72 -13.91
CA ASP A 36 2.17 7.05 -14.02
C ASP A 36 1.45 7.48 -12.73
N LEU A 37 0.71 6.56 -12.11
CA LEU A 37 0.11 6.80 -10.79
C LEU A 37 1.17 7.08 -9.72
N GLY A 38 2.30 6.38 -9.76
CA GLY A 38 3.44 6.63 -8.88
C GLY A 38 4.04 8.01 -9.10
N GLU A 39 4.33 8.40 -10.35
CA GLU A 39 4.89 9.71 -10.72
C GLU A 39 3.92 10.87 -10.40
N MET A 40 2.63 10.61 -10.44
CA MET A 40 1.59 11.55 -10.03
C MET A 40 1.54 11.78 -8.51
N GLY A 41 2.20 10.93 -7.73
CA GLY A 41 2.19 10.92 -6.26
C GLY A 41 1.03 10.15 -5.66
N ALA A 42 0.31 9.34 -6.45
CA ALA A 42 -0.83 8.56 -5.94
C ALA A 42 -0.41 7.53 -4.87
N MET A 43 0.82 7.02 -4.92
CA MET A 43 1.34 6.09 -3.88
C MET A 43 1.74 6.81 -2.58
N GLY A 44 1.82 8.13 -2.58
CA GLY A 44 2.23 8.94 -1.43
C GLY A 44 1.19 9.98 -0.98
N ILE A 45 -0.11 9.78 -1.24
CA ILE A 45 -1.16 10.78 -0.93
C ILE A 45 -1.09 11.25 0.52
N LYS A 46 -1.01 10.33 1.48
CA LYS A 46 -0.99 10.62 2.92
C LYS A 46 0.42 10.74 3.51
N ILE A 47 1.44 10.36 2.78
CA ILE A 47 2.83 10.48 3.25
C ILE A 47 3.15 11.96 3.44
N PRO A 48 3.71 12.37 4.60
CA PRO A 48 4.06 13.75 4.86
C PRO A 48 5.03 14.31 3.82
N LYS A 49 4.94 15.61 3.58
CA LYS A 49 5.76 16.32 2.58
C LYS A 49 7.26 16.24 2.88
N GLU A 50 7.63 16.19 4.15
CA GLU A 50 9.02 16.04 4.61
C GLU A 50 9.67 14.74 4.12
N TYR A 51 8.86 13.71 3.83
CA TYR A 51 9.29 12.45 3.21
C TYR A 51 9.00 12.38 1.70
N GLY A 52 8.66 13.50 1.08
CA GLY A 52 8.40 13.60 -0.36
C GLY A 52 6.99 13.21 -0.80
N GLY A 53 6.07 12.94 0.12
CA GLY A 53 4.67 12.65 -0.17
C GLY A 53 3.84 13.91 -0.47
N LEU A 54 2.56 13.71 -0.80
CA LEU A 54 1.65 14.84 -1.06
C LEU A 54 1.15 15.51 0.23
N GLY A 55 1.22 14.84 1.38
CA GLY A 55 0.77 15.35 2.67
C GLY A 55 -0.72 15.70 2.69
N LEU A 56 -1.53 15.00 1.90
CA LEU A 56 -2.96 15.25 1.83
C LEU A 56 -3.71 14.51 2.94
N SER A 57 -4.88 15.04 3.30
CA SER A 57 -5.72 14.49 4.35
C SER A 57 -6.35 13.14 3.97
N GLN A 58 -6.85 12.43 4.98
CA GLN A 58 -7.66 11.22 4.79
C GLN A 58 -8.88 11.48 3.90
N THR A 59 -9.51 12.65 4.00
CA THR A 59 -10.63 13.05 3.12
C THR A 59 -10.20 13.06 1.65
N ASN A 60 -9.04 13.63 1.34
CA ASN A 60 -8.55 13.65 -0.04
C ASN A 60 -8.15 12.26 -0.53
N TYR A 61 -7.59 11.42 0.34
CA TYR A 61 -7.37 10.01 0.03
C TYR A 61 -8.69 9.29 -0.30
N SER A 62 -9.73 9.48 0.50
CA SER A 62 -11.04 8.88 0.26
C SER A 62 -11.68 9.36 -1.04
N ARG A 63 -11.53 10.65 -1.38
CA ARG A 63 -11.95 11.21 -2.68
C ARG A 63 -11.21 10.55 -3.86
N ALA A 64 -9.91 10.33 -3.73
CA ALA A 64 -9.11 9.63 -4.74
C ALA A 64 -9.54 8.18 -4.89
N ALA A 65 -9.74 7.47 -3.78
CA ALA A 65 -10.22 6.09 -3.79
C ALA A 65 -11.62 5.96 -4.42
N MET A 66 -12.52 6.88 -4.11
CA MET A 66 -13.86 6.94 -4.71
C MET A 66 -13.80 7.20 -6.22
N LEU A 67 -12.93 8.12 -6.66
CA LEU A 67 -12.73 8.42 -8.08
C LEU A 67 -12.16 7.20 -8.83
N LEU A 68 -11.14 6.55 -8.28
CA LEU A 68 -10.59 5.31 -8.85
C LEU A 68 -11.63 4.21 -8.93
N GLY A 69 -12.41 4.01 -7.86
CA GLY A 69 -13.44 2.97 -7.78
C GLY A 69 -14.62 3.21 -8.73
N SER A 70 -14.95 4.46 -9.00
CA SER A 70 -15.98 4.80 -10.01
C SER A 70 -15.51 4.56 -11.45
N HIS A 71 -14.20 4.41 -11.67
CA HIS A 71 -13.59 4.16 -12.97
C HIS A 71 -13.15 2.70 -13.13
N CYS A 72 -12.38 2.17 -12.15
CA CYS A 72 -11.85 0.81 -12.17
C CYS A 72 -11.60 0.30 -10.74
N GLY A 73 -12.33 -0.76 -10.34
CA GLY A 73 -12.20 -1.38 -9.01
C GLY A 73 -10.81 -1.92 -8.72
N ASN A 74 -10.11 -2.44 -9.73
CA ASN A 74 -8.75 -2.97 -9.60
C ASN A 74 -7.74 -1.88 -9.22
N LEU A 75 -7.88 -0.66 -9.77
CA LEU A 75 -7.01 0.47 -9.42
C LEU A 75 -7.27 0.94 -7.98
N THR A 76 -8.52 0.90 -7.52
CA THR A 76 -8.83 1.18 -6.11
C THR A 76 -8.24 0.14 -5.19
N ALA A 77 -8.32 -1.14 -5.54
CA ALA A 77 -7.74 -2.22 -4.75
C ALA A 77 -6.21 -2.07 -4.63
N LEU A 78 -5.53 -1.76 -5.75
CA LEU A 78 -4.09 -1.46 -5.76
C LEU A 78 -3.74 -0.34 -4.77
N LEU A 79 -4.42 0.81 -4.88
CA LEU A 79 -4.16 1.99 -4.06
C LEU A 79 -4.48 1.73 -2.59
N SER A 80 -5.63 1.13 -2.31
CA SER A 80 -6.11 0.87 -0.96
C SER A 80 -5.22 -0.12 -0.20
N ALA A 81 -4.85 -1.22 -0.82
CA ALA A 81 -3.95 -2.19 -0.21
C ALA A 81 -2.56 -1.59 0.10
N HIS A 82 -2.11 -0.63 -0.71
CA HIS A 82 -0.87 0.08 -0.45
C HIS A 82 -1.00 1.13 0.65
N GLN A 83 -2.00 2.02 0.57
CA GLN A 83 -2.11 3.22 1.41
C GLN A 83 -2.81 3.01 2.74
N SER A 84 -3.74 2.04 2.83
CA SER A 84 -4.55 1.85 4.04
C SER A 84 -3.94 0.87 5.01
N ILE A 85 -3.42 -0.25 4.51
CA ILE A 85 -2.91 -1.37 5.32
C ILE A 85 -1.47 -1.74 4.97
N GLY A 86 -0.96 -1.29 3.83
CA GLY A 86 0.43 -1.52 3.41
C GLY A 86 1.43 -0.81 4.31
N VAL A 87 2.70 -0.85 3.92
CA VAL A 87 3.82 -0.35 4.75
C VAL A 87 3.69 1.14 5.15
N PRO A 88 3.20 2.07 4.30
CA PRO A 88 3.20 3.50 4.67
C PRO A 88 2.42 3.81 5.94
N GLN A 89 1.22 3.28 6.10
CA GLN A 89 0.37 3.65 7.24
C GLN A 89 0.90 3.15 8.59
N PRO A 90 1.23 1.86 8.78
CA PRO A 90 1.85 1.41 10.03
C PRO A 90 3.19 2.09 10.30
N LEU A 91 3.97 2.38 9.26
CA LEU A 91 5.25 3.05 9.41
C LEU A 91 5.10 4.49 9.91
N ILE A 92 4.11 5.25 9.41
CA ILE A 92 3.80 6.60 9.90
C ILE A 92 3.41 6.57 11.38
N VAL A 93 2.61 5.57 11.79
CA VAL A 93 2.07 5.51 13.16
C VAL A 93 3.07 4.94 14.16
N PHE A 94 3.78 3.87 13.80
CA PHE A 94 4.58 3.06 14.73
C PHE A 94 6.08 3.03 14.43
N GLY A 95 6.50 3.50 13.25
CA GLY A 95 7.90 3.47 12.85
C GLY A 95 8.77 4.44 13.65
N THR A 96 10.05 4.11 13.84
CA THR A 96 11.05 5.07 14.34
C THR A 96 11.34 6.14 13.30
N ASP A 97 11.96 7.24 13.71
CA ASP A 97 12.29 8.32 12.77
C ASP A 97 13.27 7.85 11.69
N GLU A 98 14.23 6.98 12.04
CA GLU A 98 15.16 6.37 11.07
C GLU A 98 14.42 5.50 10.06
N GLN A 99 13.44 4.71 10.51
CA GLN A 99 12.62 3.88 9.63
C GLN A 99 11.77 4.73 8.69
N LYS A 100 11.14 5.80 9.21
CA LYS A 100 10.36 6.74 8.40
C LYS A 100 11.22 7.42 7.34
N GLN A 101 12.38 7.95 7.72
CA GLN A 101 13.33 8.59 6.81
C GLN A 101 13.86 7.63 5.73
N LYS A 102 14.07 6.38 6.08
CA LYS A 102 14.59 5.36 5.15
C LYS A 102 13.55 4.87 4.16
N TYR A 103 12.31 4.65 4.58
CA TYR A 103 11.32 3.91 3.79
C TYR A 103 10.20 4.77 3.19
N LEU A 104 9.71 5.81 3.88
CA LEU A 104 8.61 6.62 3.35
C LEU A 104 8.93 7.31 2.01
N PRO A 105 10.16 7.83 1.78
CA PRO A 105 10.50 8.41 0.48
C PRO A 105 10.42 7.43 -0.69
N LEU A 106 10.62 6.13 -0.45
CA LEU A 106 10.50 5.11 -1.50
C LEU A 106 9.06 5.04 -2.02
N PHE A 107 8.08 5.06 -1.12
CA PHE A 107 6.67 5.02 -1.47
C PHE A 107 6.19 6.34 -2.07
N ALA A 108 6.70 7.47 -1.58
CA ALA A 108 6.44 8.77 -2.18
C ALA A 108 6.88 8.85 -3.66
N LYS A 109 7.94 8.09 -4.03
CA LYS A 109 8.45 7.95 -5.41
C LYS A 109 7.73 6.89 -6.24
N GLY A 110 6.65 6.29 -5.74
CA GLY A 110 5.82 5.36 -6.50
C GLY A 110 6.03 3.88 -6.22
N ASN A 111 6.94 3.51 -5.29
CA ASN A 111 7.05 2.10 -4.90
C ASN A 111 5.74 1.61 -4.26
N ILE A 112 5.39 0.36 -4.56
CA ILE A 112 4.19 -0.29 -4.03
C ILE A 112 4.55 -1.14 -2.82
N SER A 113 3.62 -1.21 -1.87
CA SER A 113 3.69 -2.11 -0.74
C SER A 113 2.50 -3.07 -0.67
N ALA A 114 2.71 -4.17 0.05
CA ALA A 114 1.68 -5.16 0.33
C ALA A 114 1.59 -5.46 1.83
N PHE A 115 0.49 -6.09 2.21
CA PHE A 115 0.19 -6.49 3.59
C PHE A 115 -0.02 -8.00 3.67
N ALA A 116 0.71 -8.69 4.53
CA ALA A 116 0.69 -10.12 4.69
C ALA A 116 0.16 -10.54 6.08
N LEU A 117 -1.16 -10.68 6.17
CA LEU A 117 -1.87 -11.16 7.35
C LEU A 117 -2.37 -12.59 7.15
N THR A 118 -3.10 -12.84 6.06
CA THR A 118 -3.87 -14.06 5.80
C THR A 118 -3.01 -15.31 5.72
N GLU A 119 -3.49 -16.38 6.30
CA GLU A 119 -2.93 -17.74 6.25
C GLU A 119 -3.98 -18.74 5.76
N ASP A 120 -3.61 -19.99 5.52
CA ASP A 120 -4.52 -21.03 5.03
C ASP A 120 -5.76 -21.24 5.92
N LYS A 121 -5.60 -21.06 7.23
CA LYS A 121 -6.65 -21.25 8.25
C LYS A 121 -7.04 -19.94 8.96
N VAL A 122 -6.50 -18.81 8.53
CA VAL A 122 -6.64 -17.52 9.21
C VAL A 122 -6.98 -16.42 8.22
N GLY A 123 -8.20 -15.93 8.30
CA GLY A 123 -8.68 -14.79 7.55
C GLY A 123 -9.28 -13.75 8.49
N SER A 124 -10.57 -13.89 8.77
CA SER A 124 -11.32 -12.95 9.62
C SER A 124 -10.96 -13.03 11.11
N ASP A 125 -10.35 -14.12 11.55
CA ASP A 125 -9.90 -14.29 12.93
C ASP A 125 -8.36 -14.32 13.01
N PRO A 126 -7.70 -13.15 13.06
CA PRO A 126 -6.24 -13.06 13.05
C PRO A 126 -5.59 -13.56 14.36
N ALA A 127 -6.37 -13.72 15.43
CA ALA A 127 -5.86 -14.25 16.71
C ALA A 127 -5.35 -15.69 16.59
N LYS A 128 -5.80 -16.42 15.56
CA LYS A 128 -5.38 -17.82 15.31
C LYS A 128 -4.20 -17.97 14.36
N MET A 129 -3.51 -16.88 14.04
CA MET A 129 -2.38 -16.96 13.10
C MET A 129 -1.27 -17.86 13.64
N GLN A 130 -0.60 -18.56 12.70
CA GLN A 130 0.44 -19.53 13.00
C GLN A 130 1.85 -19.02 12.70
N THR A 131 1.96 -17.95 11.92
CA THR A 131 3.25 -17.30 11.69
C THR A 131 3.74 -16.68 12.99
N THR A 132 4.96 -17.02 13.39
CA THR A 132 5.57 -16.56 14.64
C THR A 132 6.80 -15.71 14.39
N ALA A 133 7.07 -14.77 15.28
CA ALA A 133 8.33 -14.03 15.37
C ALA A 133 8.91 -14.27 16.76
N THR A 134 10.01 -15.01 16.84
CA THR A 134 10.66 -15.33 18.12
C THR A 134 11.90 -14.44 18.28
N PRO A 135 12.08 -13.76 19.43
CA PRO A 135 13.29 -12.97 19.65
C PRO A 135 14.53 -13.88 19.68
N SER A 136 15.63 -13.44 19.07
CA SER A 136 16.96 -14.06 19.23
C SER A 136 17.45 -13.93 20.68
N GLU A 137 18.43 -14.73 21.06
CA GLU A 137 18.98 -14.73 22.44
C GLU A 137 19.51 -13.34 22.86
N ASP A 138 20.04 -12.56 21.92
CA ASP A 138 20.52 -11.20 22.16
C ASP A 138 19.42 -10.11 22.02
N GLY A 139 18.18 -10.50 21.72
CA GLY A 139 17.03 -9.61 21.57
C GLY A 139 17.10 -8.63 20.37
N LYS A 140 18.10 -8.75 19.49
CA LYS A 140 18.31 -7.78 18.40
C LYS A 140 17.59 -8.16 17.11
N THR A 141 17.25 -9.41 16.93
CA THR A 141 16.58 -9.91 15.74
C THR A 141 15.36 -10.77 16.10
N PHE A 142 14.44 -10.86 15.15
CA PHE A 142 13.22 -11.66 15.28
C PHE A 142 13.09 -12.56 14.06
N PRO A 143 13.63 -13.79 14.09
CA PRO A 143 13.33 -14.78 13.08
C PRO A 143 11.83 -14.98 12.92
N ILE A 144 11.34 -14.86 11.67
CA ILE A 144 9.93 -15.04 11.34
C ILE A 144 9.78 -16.39 10.65
N THR A 145 8.90 -17.24 11.18
CA THR A 145 8.59 -18.56 10.62
C THR A 145 7.09 -18.68 10.36
N GLY A 146 6.71 -19.01 9.12
CA GLY A 146 5.30 -19.18 8.75
C GLY A 146 5.04 -19.05 7.26
N LYS A 147 3.75 -19.13 6.89
CA LYS A 147 3.28 -19.04 5.51
C LYS A 147 2.08 -18.11 5.41
N LYS A 148 2.19 -17.08 4.58
CA LYS A 148 1.12 -16.13 4.29
C LYS A 148 0.58 -16.34 2.87
N ARG A 149 -0.74 -16.12 2.66
CA ARG A 149 -1.43 -16.30 1.37
C ARG A 149 -2.24 -15.07 0.97
N GLY A 150 -2.56 -14.98 -0.34
CA GLY A 150 -3.57 -14.05 -0.87
C GLY A 150 -3.26 -12.58 -0.61
N ARG A 151 -2.09 -12.11 -1.02
CA ARG A 151 -1.67 -10.72 -0.79
C ARG A 151 -1.98 -9.85 -1.99
N THR A 152 -2.88 -8.91 -1.85
CA THR A 152 -3.04 -7.83 -2.83
C THR A 152 -1.71 -7.10 -2.99
N ASN A 153 -1.35 -6.75 -4.21
CA ASN A 153 -0.08 -6.15 -4.59
C ASN A 153 1.17 -7.05 -4.40
N GLY A 154 1.03 -8.30 -3.97
CA GLY A 154 2.17 -9.15 -3.60
C GLY A 154 3.21 -9.38 -4.70
N ARG A 155 2.81 -9.32 -5.98
CA ARG A 155 3.73 -9.44 -7.13
C ARG A 155 4.51 -8.16 -7.40
N ASN A 156 3.85 -7.00 -7.22
CA ASN A 156 4.39 -5.68 -7.59
C ASN A 156 5.02 -4.94 -6.41
N ALA A 157 4.86 -5.47 -5.18
CA ALA A 157 5.34 -4.83 -3.98
C ALA A 157 6.87 -4.93 -3.84
N THR A 158 7.51 -3.80 -3.60
CA THR A 158 8.94 -3.75 -3.25
C THR A 158 9.17 -3.99 -1.76
N ARG A 159 8.13 -3.81 -0.94
CA ARG A 159 8.15 -4.04 0.52
C ARG A 159 6.81 -4.62 0.98
N ILE A 160 6.88 -5.52 1.94
CA ILE A 160 5.70 -6.19 2.50
C ILE A 160 5.73 -6.05 4.02
N VAL A 161 4.62 -5.58 4.60
CA VAL A 161 4.38 -5.74 6.04
C VAL A 161 3.94 -7.16 6.30
N VAL A 162 4.66 -7.86 7.14
CA VAL A 162 4.29 -9.21 7.61
C VAL A 162 3.83 -9.11 9.06
N ILE A 163 2.67 -9.67 9.36
CA ILE A 163 2.11 -9.71 10.71
C ILE A 163 2.31 -11.11 11.29
N PRO A 164 3.25 -11.31 12.22
CA PRO A 164 3.41 -12.53 12.98
C PRO A 164 2.74 -12.42 14.35
N GLN A 165 2.59 -13.54 15.04
CA GLN A 165 2.44 -13.56 16.50
C GLN A 165 3.82 -13.44 17.15
N SER A 166 3.92 -12.66 18.22
CA SER A 166 5.05 -12.70 19.14
C SER A 166 4.69 -13.63 20.29
N PRO A 167 5.56 -14.57 20.71
CA PRO A 167 5.38 -15.24 21.99
C PRO A 167 5.36 -14.17 23.08
N THR A 168 4.33 -14.20 23.91
CA THR A 168 4.25 -13.43 25.16
C THR A 168 5.19 -14.00 26.19
#